data_e5c254f4515dd862cc5a060e98122350
#
_entry.id   e5c254f4515dd862cc5a060e98122350
#
_cell.length_a   1.000
_cell.length_b   1.000
_cell.length_c   1.000
_cell.angle_alpha   90.00
_cell.angle_beta   90.00
_cell.angle_gamma   90.00
#
_symmetry.space_group_name_H-M   'P 1'
#
loop_
_entity.id
_entity.type
_entity.pdbx_description
1 polymer ?
#
loop_
_entity_poly.entity_id
_entity_poly.type
_entity_poly.pdbx_seq_one_letter_code
_entity_poly.pdbx_strand_id
1 'polypeptide(L)'
;MKLLLVEDESRLADALCHLFKKNGFVVDTAQDGETGIEMACTEAYDIIILDRMLPSKDGLSLLREFRSLGYETPVLFLTAKDSPEDRAEGLNAGADDYVVKPFFNVELLARIRALGRRRNKELQEHVLTAGDLVFDPQRGQVVKNGQVIHLTFKEARLLELLIRNHGRVVTKERIVQQVWGYNAETDFTTVNLYVHNLRKKLGTSHLKTVRGVGYYLQKSGEAARVAN
;
A
#
# COMPACT_ATOMS: atom_id res chain seq x y z
N MET A 1 -2.88 3.18 -1.07
CA MET A 1 -2.88 1.93 -0.28
C MET A 1 -2.49 0.77 -1.20
N LYS A 2 -1.64 -0.14 -0.70
CA LYS A 2 -1.24 -1.38 -1.38
C LYS A 2 -2.05 -2.53 -0.80
N LEU A 3 -2.78 -3.24 -1.65
CA LEU A 3 -3.64 -4.36 -1.28
C LEU A 3 -3.00 -5.68 -1.73
N LEU A 4 -3.15 -6.72 -0.94
CA LEU A 4 -3.00 -8.10 -1.38
C LEU A 4 -4.40 -8.70 -1.53
N LEU A 5 -4.71 -9.25 -2.69
CA LEU A 5 -5.94 -10.01 -2.93
C LEU A 5 -5.58 -11.49 -3.08
N VAL A 6 -6.09 -12.31 -2.16
CA VAL A 6 -5.92 -13.77 -2.21
C VAL A 6 -7.26 -14.39 -2.58
N GLU A 7 -7.39 -14.84 -3.83
CA GLU A 7 -8.63 -15.32 -4.45
C GLU A 7 -8.29 -16.32 -5.54
N ASP A 8 -8.86 -17.53 -5.49
CA ASP A 8 -8.57 -18.60 -6.45
C ASP A 8 -9.41 -18.52 -7.73
N GLU A 9 -10.58 -17.89 -7.69
CA GLU A 9 -11.39 -17.66 -8.88
C GLU A 9 -10.80 -16.53 -9.74
N SER A 10 -10.03 -16.90 -10.78
CA SER A 10 -9.29 -15.95 -11.63
C SER A 10 -10.17 -14.83 -12.20
N ARG A 11 -11.43 -15.14 -12.61
CA ARG A 11 -12.35 -14.14 -13.17
C ARG A 11 -12.73 -13.09 -12.13
N LEU A 12 -13.00 -13.52 -10.90
CA LEU A 12 -13.31 -12.61 -9.81
C LEU A 12 -12.09 -11.80 -9.39
N ALA A 13 -10.91 -12.46 -9.28
CA ALA A 13 -9.65 -11.80 -8.98
C ALA A 13 -9.31 -10.69 -10.00
N ASP A 14 -9.47 -10.96 -11.30
CA ASP A 14 -9.24 -9.97 -12.36
C ASP A 14 -10.22 -8.80 -12.29
N ALA A 15 -11.52 -9.08 -12.08
CA ALA A 15 -12.55 -8.05 -11.95
C ALA A 15 -12.29 -7.15 -10.74
N LEU A 16 -11.93 -7.72 -9.57
CA LEU A 16 -11.60 -6.99 -8.36
C LEU A 16 -10.29 -6.20 -8.52
N CYS A 17 -9.27 -6.80 -9.13
CA CYS A 17 -8.02 -6.11 -9.42
C CYS A 17 -8.25 -4.87 -10.29
N HIS A 18 -9.08 -4.99 -11.34
CA HIS A 18 -9.47 -3.85 -12.17
C HIS A 18 -10.23 -2.78 -11.38
N LEU A 19 -11.23 -3.20 -10.57
CA LEU A 19 -12.02 -2.31 -9.72
C LEU A 19 -11.11 -1.53 -8.76
N PHE A 20 -10.21 -2.21 -8.07
CA PHE A 20 -9.32 -1.59 -7.10
C PHE A 20 -8.31 -0.65 -7.76
N LYS A 21 -7.68 -1.05 -8.87
CA LYS A 21 -6.76 -0.19 -9.64
C LYS A 21 -7.46 1.08 -10.13
N LYS A 22 -8.70 0.98 -10.63
CA LYS A 22 -9.53 2.13 -11.04
C LYS A 22 -9.81 3.08 -9.87
N ASN A 23 -9.91 2.57 -8.66
CA ASN A 23 -10.12 3.35 -7.43
C ASN A 23 -8.82 3.82 -6.75
N GLY A 24 -7.67 3.70 -7.42
CA GLY A 24 -6.40 4.24 -6.98
C GLY A 24 -5.62 3.35 -6.01
N PHE A 25 -5.98 2.08 -5.87
CA PHE A 25 -5.19 1.11 -5.10
C PHE A 25 -4.07 0.51 -5.95
N VAL A 26 -2.97 0.14 -5.31
CA VAL A 26 -1.97 -0.79 -5.85
C VAL A 26 -2.38 -2.18 -5.39
N VAL A 27 -2.45 -3.14 -6.31
CA VAL A 27 -2.99 -4.47 -6.01
C VAL A 27 -2.04 -5.53 -6.53
N ASP A 28 -1.63 -6.42 -5.63
CA ASP A 28 -1.00 -7.68 -5.96
C ASP A 28 -2.01 -8.82 -5.71
N THR A 29 -1.91 -9.91 -6.47
CA THR A 29 -2.85 -11.03 -6.40
C THR A 29 -2.10 -12.34 -6.15
N ALA A 30 -2.69 -13.20 -5.32
CA ALA A 30 -2.31 -14.60 -5.14
C ALA A 30 -3.53 -15.49 -5.39
N GLN A 31 -3.34 -16.67 -5.98
CA GLN A 31 -4.42 -17.57 -6.36
C GLN A 31 -4.59 -18.76 -5.40
N ASP A 32 -3.76 -18.85 -4.38
CA ASP A 32 -3.81 -19.89 -3.35
C ASP A 32 -3.28 -19.37 -2.02
N GLY A 33 -3.52 -20.13 -0.95
CA GLY A 33 -3.16 -19.73 0.40
C GLY A 33 -1.66 -19.77 0.68
N GLU A 34 -0.88 -20.62 0.02
CA GLU A 34 0.56 -20.71 0.22
C GLU A 34 1.28 -19.51 -0.39
N THR A 35 0.98 -19.20 -1.64
CA THR A 35 1.46 -17.97 -2.28
C THR A 35 0.98 -16.73 -1.53
N GLY A 36 -0.27 -16.76 -1.05
CA GLY A 36 -0.87 -15.66 -0.29
C GLY A 36 -0.10 -15.33 0.99
N ILE A 37 0.26 -16.35 1.80
CA ILE A 37 1.01 -16.11 3.04
C ILE A 37 2.45 -15.71 2.77
N GLU A 38 3.11 -16.31 1.79
CA GLU A 38 4.47 -15.92 1.40
C GLU A 38 4.53 -14.44 1.02
N MET A 39 3.63 -13.98 0.16
CA MET A 39 3.54 -12.58 -0.22
C MET A 39 3.19 -11.68 0.97
N ALA A 40 2.26 -12.08 1.83
CA ALA A 40 1.85 -11.32 3.01
C ALA A 40 3.00 -11.10 4.00
N CYS A 41 3.90 -12.08 4.13
CA CYS A 41 5.04 -12.02 5.04
C CYS A 41 6.24 -11.28 4.46
N THR A 42 6.42 -11.28 3.14
CA THR A 42 7.60 -10.69 2.48
C THR A 42 7.40 -9.23 2.08
N GLU A 43 6.16 -8.81 1.81
CA GLU A 43 5.82 -7.50 1.30
C GLU A 43 4.98 -6.68 2.29
N ALA A 44 5.15 -5.36 2.28
CA ALA A 44 4.34 -4.47 3.11
C ALA A 44 3.02 -4.12 2.43
N TYR A 45 1.94 -4.77 2.83
CA TYR A 45 0.57 -4.44 2.42
C TYR A 45 -0.14 -3.59 3.47
N ASP A 46 -1.02 -2.69 3.00
CA ASP A 46 -1.88 -1.90 3.88
C ASP A 46 -3.10 -2.69 4.34
N ILE A 47 -3.63 -3.58 3.49
CA ILE A 47 -4.77 -4.46 3.76
C ILE A 47 -4.60 -5.75 2.94
N ILE A 48 -4.99 -6.87 3.53
CA ILE A 48 -5.14 -8.16 2.86
C ILE A 48 -6.63 -8.44 2.67
N ILE A 49 -7.05 -8.74 1.44
CA ILE A 49 -8.40 -9.22 1.11
C ILE A 49 -8.24 -10.70 0.84
N LEU A 50 -8.94 -11.53 1.61
CA LEU A 50 -8.68 -12.96 1.70
C LEU A 50 -9.98 -13.75 1.52
N ASP A 51 -10.03 -14.63 0.50
CA ASP A 51 -11.08 -15.63 0.48
C ASP A 51 -10.83 -16.68 1.57
N ARG A 52 -11.89 -17.14 2.19
CA ARG A 52 -11.82 -18.23 3.16
C ARG A 52 -11.63 -19.58 2.49
N MET A 53 -12.23 -19.78 1.30
CA MET A 53 -12.21 -21.04 0.57
C MET A 53 -11.12 -21.01 -0.51
N LEU A 54 -9.88 -21.30 -0.11
CA LEU A 54 -8.74 -21.36 -1.02
C LEU A 54 -8.23 -22.80 -1.17
N PRO A 55 -7.66 -23.15 -2.33
CA PRO A 55 -6.95 -24.40 -2.49
C PRO A 55 -5.66 -24.43 -1.65
N SER A 56 -5.15 -25.63 -1.38
CA SER A 56 -3.91 -25.91 -0.66
C SER A 56 -3.96 -25.54 0.83
N LYS A 57 -4.17 -24.25 1.14
CA LYS A 57 -4.31 -23.73 2.51
C LYS A 57 -5.53 -22.82 2.58
N ASP A 58 -6.52 -23.19 3.41
CA ASP A 58 -7.71 -22.36 3.58
C ASP A 58 -7.38 -21.00 4.23
N GLY A 59 -8.20 -19.99 3.90
CA GLY A 59 -7.94 -18.62 4.32
C GLY A 59 -7.95 -18.42 5.84
N LEU A 60 -8.69 -19.24 6.59
CA LEU A 60 -8.71 -19.16 8.05
C LEU A 60 -7.40 -19.65 8.65
N SER A 61 -6.85 -20.76 8.13
CA SER A 61 -5.55 -21.30 8.52
C SER A 61 -4.43 -20.34 8.17
N LEU A 62 -4.50 -19.70 6.97
CA LEU A 62 -3.58 -18.66 6.57
C LEU A 62 -3.61 -17.48 7.56
N LEU A 63 -4.79 -17.00 7.92
CA LEU A 63 -4.92 -15.88 8.85
C LEU A 63 -4.35 -16.22 10.24
N ARG A 64 -4.66 -17.41 10.78
CA ARG A 64 -4.14 -17.87 12.07
C ARG A 64 -2.60 -17.91 12.08
N GLU A 65 -2.00 -18.46 11.01
CA GLU A 65 -0.55 -18.51 10.87
C GLU A 65 0.03 -17.08 10.76
N PHE A 66 -0.54 -16.23 9.93
CA PHE A 66 -0.12 -14.84 9.77
C PHE A 66 -0.13 -14.06 11.10
N ARG A 67 -1.18 -14.26 11.91
CA ARG A 67 -1.28 -13.66 13.25
C ARG A 67 -0.28 -14.28 14.24
N SER A 68 -0.03 -15.59 14.17
CA SER A 68 0.95 -16.26 15.03
C SER A 68 2.39 -15.80 14.79
N LEU A 69 2.68 -15.35 13.57
CA LEU A 69 3.96 -14.73 13.18
C LEU A 69 4.08 -13.26 13.63
N GLY A 70 3.06 -12.71 14.30
CA GLY A 70 3.08 -11.34 14.85
C GLY A 70 2.71 -10.24 13.86
N TYR A 71 2.15 -10.59 12.69
CA TYR A 71 1.71 -9.59 11.72
C TYR A 71 0.34 -9.02 12.08
N GLU A 72 0.22 -7.69 12.08
CA GLU A 72 -1.00 -6.93 12.42
C GLU A 72 -1.67 -6.28 11.21
N THR A 73 -1.22 -6.58 9.98
CA THR A 73 -1.84 -6.04 8.77
C THR A 73 -3.33 -6.39 8.75
N PRO A 74 -4.23 -5.40 8.57
CA PRO A 74 -5.67 -5.62 8.53
C PRO A 74 -6.05 -6.65 7.47
N VAL A 75 -6.93 -7.59 7.85
CA VAL A 75 -7.45 -8.63 6.97
C VAL A 75 -8.96 -8.51 6.85
N LEU A 76 -9.45 -8.42 5.61
CA LEU A 76 -10.87 -8.45 5.26
C LEU A 76 -11.17 -9.79 4.58
N PHE A 77 -12.03 -10.61 5.19
CA PHE A 77 -12.55 -11.78 4.51
C PHE A 77 -13.57 -11.41 3.44
N LEU A 78 -13.41 -12.01 2.26
CA LEU A 78 -14.34 -11.92 1.14
C LEU A 78 -14.72 -13.32 0.71
N THR A 79 -15.87 -13.84 1.13
CA THR A 79 -16.17 -15.27 1.04
C THR A 79 -17.67 -15.56 0.87
N ALA A 80 -18.01 -16.75 0.35
CA ALA A 80 -19.38 -17.23 0.24
C ALA A 80 -19.95 -17.77 1.57
N LYS A 81 -19.12 -17.97 2.60
CA LYS A 81 -19.56 -18.42 3.92
C LYS A 81 -20.22 -17.27 4.66
N ASP A 82 -21.51 -17.44 5.02
CA ASP A 82 -22.34 -16.37 5.57
C ASP A 82 -22.99 -16.70 6.93
N SER A 83 -22.76 -17.90 7.46
CA SER A 83 -23.34 -18.26 8.75
C SER A 83 -22.81 -17.35 9.88
N PRO A 84 -23.62 -17.07 10.92
CA PRO A 84 -23.15 -16.34 12.09
C PRO A 84 -21.91 -16.96 12.73
N GLU A 85 -21.85 -18.29 12.74
CA GLU A 85 -20.74 -19.08 13.28
C GLU A 85 -19.47 -18.88 12.46
N ASP A 86 -19.56 -18.91 11.12
CA ASP A 86 -18.44 -18.68 10.22
C ASP A 86 -17.85 -17.26 10.39
N ARG A 87 -18.72 -16.27 10.55
CA ARG A 87 -18.31 -14.87 10.79
C ARG A 87 -17.62 -14.72 12.14
N ALA A 88 -18.21 -15.32 13.19
CA ALA A 88 -17.63 -15.32 14.54
C ALA A 88 -16.26 -16.01 14.56
N GLU A 89 -16.10 -17.13 13.86
CA GLU A 89 -14.83 -17.85 13.76
C GLU A 89 -13.76 -16.99 13.04
N GLY A 90 -14.11 -16.34 11.92
CA GLY A 90 -13.20 -15.48 11.19
C GLY A 90 -12.72 -14.28 12.04
N LEU A 91 -13.64 -13.61 12.72
CA LEU A 91 -13.33 -12.47 13.59
C LEU A 91 -12.49 -12.91 14.81
N ASN A 92 -12.82 -14.05 15.44
CA ASN A 92 -12.04 -14.60 16.55
C ASN A 92 -10.63 -15.06 16.13
N ALA A 93 -10.45 -15.42 14.85
CA ALA A 93 -9.13 -15.72 14.28
C ALA A 93 -8.28 -14.48 14.03
N GLY A 94 -8.85 -13.27 14.18
CA GLY A 94 -8.14 -12.00 14.03
C GLY A 94 -8.39 -11.29 12.70
N ALA A 95 -9.52 -11.60 12.00
CA ALA A 95 -9.97 -10.78 10.88
C ALA A 95 -10.53 -9.44 11.39
N ASP A 96 -10.32 -8.38 10.63
CA ASP A 96 -10.74 -7.02 11.00
C ASP A 96 -12.11 -6.65 10.42
N ASP A 97 -12.53 -7.32 9.34
CA ASP A 97 -13.86 -7.17 8.74
C ASP A 97 -14.21 -8.40 7.89
N TYR A 98 -15.48 -8.46 7.46
CA TYR A 98 -16.06 -9.61 6.76
C TYR A 98 -17.07 -9.14 5.73
N VAL A 99 -16.95 -9.62 4.49
CA VAL A 99 -17.88 -9.35 3.38
C VAL A 99 -18.31 -10.66 2.75
N VAL A 100 -19.63 -10.84 2.61
CA VAL A 100 -20.21 -12.06 2.04
C VAL A 100 -20.45 -11.88 0.54
N LYS A 101 -20.08 -12.88 -0.25
CA LYS A 101 -20.44 -12.99 -1.68
C LYS A 101 -21.90 -13.45 -1.82
N PRO A 102 -22.76 -12.83 -2.67
CA PRO A 102 -22.47 -11.68 -3.52
C PRO A 102 -22.50 -10.33 -2.77
N PHE A 103 -21.69 -9.38 -3.19
CA PHE A 103 -21.50 -8.08 -2.54
C PHE A 103 -21.63 -6.93 -3.55
N PHE A 104 -21.86 -5.73 -3.02
CA PHE A 104 -21.83 -4.50 -3.82
C PHE A 104 -20.44 -3.88 -3.81
N ASN A 105 -19.93 -3.50 -4.98
CA ASN A 105 -18.62 -2.86 -5.13
C ASN A 105 -18.46 -1.63 -4.23
N VAL A 106 -19.54 -0.83 -4.08
CA VAL A 106 -19.53 0.37 -3.22
C VAL A 106 -19.30 0.01 -1.76
N GLU A 107 -19.92 -1.08 -1.27
CA GLU A 107 -19.74 -1.55 0.09
C GLU A 107 -18.31 -2.05 0.32
N LEU A 108 -17.81 -2.92 -0.56
CA LEU A 108 -16.45 -3.44 -0.47
C LEU A 108 -15.40 -2.32 -0.41
N LEU A 109 -15.51 -1.35 -1.32
CA LEU A 109 -14.60 -0.20 -1.35
C LEU A 109 -14.71 0.67 -0.09
N ALA A 110 -15.91 0.84 0.47
CA ALA A 110 -16.11 1.60 1.70
C ALA A 110 -15.45 0.91 2.90
N ARG A 111 -15.56 -0.42 3.01
CA ARG A 111 -14.92 -1.22 4.07
C ARG A 111 -13.40 -1.20 3.97
N ILE A 112 -12.84 -1.39 2.77
CA ILE A 112 -11.39 -1.28 2.52
C ILE A 112 -10.86 0.08 2.97
N ARG A 113 -11.56 1.17 2.61
CA ARG A 113 -11.18 2.52 3.05
C ARG A 113 -11.31 2.72 4.56
N ALA A 114 -12.31 2.09 5.19
CA ALA A 114 -12.50 2.16 6.64
C ALA A 114 -11.36 1.45 7.40
N LEU A 115 -10.96 0.24 6.96
CA LEU A 115 -9.81 -0.48 7.51
C LEU A 115 -8.51 0.30 7.36
N GLY A 116 -8.27 0.86 6.17
CA GLY A 116 -7.10 1.71 5.93
C GLY A 116 -7.04 2.95 6.84
N ARG A 117 -8.19 3.54 7.17
CA ARG A 117 -8.24 4.66 8.14
C ARG A 117 -7.96 4.22 9.57
N ARG A 118 -8.41 3.03 10.02
CA ARG A 118 -8.13 2.51 11.37
C ARG A 118 -6.63 2.30 11.58
N ARG A 119 -5.97 1.63 10.65
CA ARG A 119 -4.49 1.47 10.68
C ARG A 119 -3.76 2.81 10.71
N ASN A 120 -4.23 3.80 9.94
CA ASN A 120 -3.64 5.14 9.94
C ASN A 120 -3.92 5.94 11.24
N LYS A 121 -4.96 5.61 12.01
CA LYS A 121 -5.20 6.24 13.34
C LYS A 121 -4.21 5.76 14.40
N GLU A 122 -3.78 4.51 14.33
CA GLU A 122 -2.75 3.95 15.22
C GLU A 122 -1.34 4.43 14.83
N LEU A 123 -1.14 4.78 13.56
CA LEU A 123 0.07 5.43 13.02
C LEU A 123 -0.09 6.97 13.02
N GLN A 124 -0.76 7.54 14.04
CA GLN A 124 -1.07 8.98 14.06
C GLN A 124 0.16 9.87 13.87
N GLU A 125 0.31 10.28 12.60
CA GLU A 125 0.20 11.70 12.22
C GLU A 125 -0.15 11.73 10.74
N HIS A 126 -1.37 12.16 10.42
CA HIS A 126 -1.88 12.18 9.03
C HIS A 126 -1.06 13.07 8.10
N VAL A 127 -0.15 13.84 8.67
CA VAL A 127 0.66 14.81 7.98
C VAL A 127 2.12 14.44 8.16
N LEU A 128 2.78 14.14 7.05
CA LEU A 128 4.21 13.85 7.01
C LEU A 128 4.99 15.14 6.76
N THR A 129 6.04 15.37 7.52
CA THR A 129 6.91 16.55 7.33
C THR A 129 8.28 16.16 6.82
N ALA A 130 8.80 16.90 5.85
CA ALA A 130 10.16 16.75 5.35
C ALA A 130 10.71 18.12 4.92
N GLY A 131 11.50 18.73 5.80
CA GLY A 131 11.98 20.09 5.60
C GLY A 131 10.84 21.10 5.61
N ASP A 132 10.68 21.83 4.51
CA ASP A 132 9.61 22.81 4.29
C ASP A 132 8.32 22.21 3.72
N LEU A 133 8.27 20.88 3.53
CA LEU A 133 7.11 20.17 3.00
C LEU A 133 6.25 19.63 4.15
N VAL A 134 4.97 19.93 4.09
CA VAL A 134 3.92 19.36 4.94
C VAL A 134 2.97 18.57 4.03
N PHE A 135 3.02 17.26 4.08
CA PHE A 135 2.34 16.38 3.14
C PHE A 135 1.20 15.61 3.81
N ASP A 136 0.00 15.73 3.27
CA ASP A 136 -1.18 14.91 3.62
C ASP A 136 -1.35 13.80 2.58
N PRO A 137 -0.98 12.54 2.89
CA PRO A 137 -1.09 11.41 1.96
C PRO A 137 -2.54 11.08 1.61
N GLN A 138 -3.50 11.34 2.50
CA GLN A 138 -4.90 11.01 2.28
C GLN A 138 -5.56 11.94 1.26
N ARG A 139 -5.19 13.23 1.31
CA ARG A 139 -5.68 14.23 0.37
C ARG A 139 -4.84 14.34 -0.89
N GLY A 140 -3.65 13.72 -0.89
CA GLY A 140 -2.67 13.90 -1.97
C GLY A 140 -2.22 15.36 -2.10
N GLN A 141 -2.09 16.07 -0.97
CA GLN A 141 -1.78 17.49 -0.92
C GLN A 141 -0.48 17.74 -0.19
N VAL A 142 0.34 18.60 -0.75
CA VAL A 142 1.54 19.14 -0.10
C VAL A 142 1.36 20.62 0.14
N VAL A 143 1.62 21.07 1.37
CA VAL A 143 1.75 22.49 1.67
C VAL A 143 3.23 22.83 1.71
N LYS A 144 3.63 23.80 0.91
CA LYS A 144 4.98 24.36 0.86
C LYS A 144 4.91 25.88 0.86
N ASN A 145 5.56 26.54 1.81
CA ASN A 145 5.54 28.00 1.94
C ASN A 145 4.11 28.60 1.90
N GLY A 146 3.13 27.90 2.52
CA GLY A 146 1.73 28.32 2.54
C GLY A 146 0.93 28.02 1.27
N GLN A 147 1.56 27.49 0.22
CA GLN A 147 0.88 27.09 -1.02
C GLN A 147 0.50 25.63 -1.00
N VAL A 148 -0.74 25.30 -1.41
CA VAL A 148 -1.23 23.93 -1.55
C VAL A 148 -0.93 23.43 -2.96
N ILE A 149 -0.23 22.30 -3.04
CA ILE A 149 0.15 21.61 -4.28
C ILE A 149 -0.54 20.27 -4.31
N HIS A 150 -1.31 19.99 -5.37
CA HIS A 150 -2.00 18.72 -5.56
C HIS A 150 -1.11 17.72 -6.30
N LEU A 151 -1.05 16.50 -5.76
CA LEU A 151 -0.34 15.38 -6.34
C LEU A 151 -1.33 14.36 -6.92
N THR A 152 -0.95 13.74 -8.02
CA THR A 152 -1.64 12.54 -8.49
C THR A 152 -1.40 11.39 -7.51
N PHE A 153 -2.23 10.35 -7.59
CA PHE A 153 -2.12 9.20 -6.69
C PHE A 153 -0.70 8.59 -6.67
N LYS A 154 -0.09 8.37 -7.84
CA LYS A 154 1.26 7.79 -7.93
C LYS A 154 2.35 8.75 -7.45
N GLU A 155 2.20 10.04 -7.67
CA GLU A 155 3.11 11.06 -7.12
C GLU A 155 3.02 11.11 -5.60
N ALA A 156 1.81 11.05 -5.04
CA ALA A 156 1.58 11.00 -3.59
C ALA A 156 2.21 9.75 -2.95
N ARG A 157 2.00 8.57 -3.55
CA ARG A 157 2.63 7.31 -3.08
C ARG A 157 4.14 7.36 -3.13
N LEU A 158 4.71 7.88 -4.22
CA LEU A 158 6.16 8.04 -4.35
C LEU A 158 6.72 9.01 -3.30
N LEU A 159 6.05 10.15 -3.10
CA LEU A 159 6.47 11.11 -2.08
C LEU A 159 6.37 10.53 -0.67
N GLU A 160 5.28 9.83 -0.34
CA GLU A 160 5.10 9.15 0.93
C GLU A 160 6.24 8.17 1.21
N LEU A 161 6.56 7.31 0.23
CA LEU A 161 7.65 6.34 0.33
C LEU A 161 9.00 7.02 0.63
N LEU A 162 9.29 8.13 -0.05
CA LEU A 162 10.53 8.87 0.13
C LEU A 162 10.60 9.59 1.48
N ILE A 163 9.48 10.19 1.94
CA ILE A 163 9.42 10.85 3.26
C ILE A 163 9.59 9.83 4.39
N ARG A 164 8.90 8.69 4.34
CA ARG A 164 9.05 7.63 5.34
C ARG A 164 10.46 7.01 5.40
N ASN A 165 11.22 7.12 4.30
CA ASN A 165 12.62 6.73 4.23
C ASN A 165 13.58 7.93 4.22
N HIS A 166 13.20 9.06 4.83
CA HIS A 166 13.95 10.31 4.84
C HIS A 166 15.43 10.12 5.22
N GLY A 167 16.33 10.61 4.38
CA GLY A 167 17.78 10.46 4.54
C GLY A 167 18.36 9.10 4.12
N ARG A 168 17.50 8.15 3.66
CA ARG A 168 17.94 6.85 3.16
C ARG A 168 17.61 6.72 1.67
N VAL A 169 18.49 6.06 0.92
CA VAL A 169 18.26 5.77 -0.50
C VAL A 169 17.19 4.71 -0.66
N VAL A 170 16.18 4.98 -1.46
CA VAL A 170 15.18 4.02 -1.90
C VAL A 170 15.53 3.61 -3.32
N THR A 171 15.76 2.31 -3.54
CA THR A 171 16.14 1.79 -4.86
C THR A 171 14.99 1.90 -5.86
N LYS A 172 15.31 1.91 -7.16
CA LYS A 172 14.27 1.99 -8.21
C LYS A 172 13.36 0.77 -8.19
N GLU A 173 13.90 -0.41 -7.92
CA GLU A 173 13.16 -1.67 -7.78
C GLU A 173 12.14 -1.55 -6.66
N ARG A 174 12.57 -1.11 -5.47
CA ARG A 174 11.68 -0.89 -4.32
C ARG A 174 10.61 0.16 -4.61
N ILE A 175 10.94 1.21 -5.35
CA ILE A 175 9.96 2.22 -5.78
C ILE A 175 8.90 1.59 -6.70
N VAL A 176 9.32 0.79 -7.70
CA VAL A 176 8.39 0.09 -8.59
C VAL A 176 7.45 -0.79 -7.78
N GLN A 177 7.98 -1.68 -6.93
CA GLN A 177 7.17 -2.59 -6.11
C GLN A 177 6.16 -1.83 -5.23
N GLN A 178 6.59 -0.79 -4.52
CA GLN A 178 5.76 -0.08 -3.55
C GLN A 178 4.74 0.89 -4.18
N VAL A 179 5.02 1.42 -5.38
CA VAL A 179 4.16 2.41 -6.05
C VAL A 179 3.32 1.79 -7.16
N TRP A 180 3.82 0.77 -7.85
CA TRP A 180 3.12 0.13 -8.99
C TRP A 180 2.67 -1.31 -8.72
N GLY A 181 3.28 -2.01 -7.77
CA GLY A 181 2.98 -3.41 -7.41
C GLY A 181 4.10 -4.37 -7.79
N TYR A 182 4.08 -5.57 -7.20
CA TYR A 182 5.14 -6.58 -7.36
C TYR A 182 5.27 -7.06 -8.82
N ASN A 183 4.13 -7.29 -9.48
CA ASN A 183 4.06 -7.80 -10.87
C ASN A 183 3.91 -6.67 -11.90
N ALA A 184 4.28 -5.43 -11.56
CA ALA A 184 4.16 -4.34 -12.49
C ALA A 184 5.25 -4.42 -13.57
N GLU A 185 4.87 -4.50 -14.83
CA GLU A 185 5.76 -4.32 -15.99
C GLU A 185 6.22 -2.86 -16.14
N THR A 186 6.52 -2.21 -15.02
CA THR A 186 6.86 -0.79 -15.00
C THR A 186 8.37 -0.63 -15.16
N ASP A 187 8.77 0.02 -16.25
CA ASP A 187 10.16 0.39 -16.51
C ASP A 187 10.66 1.48 -15.53
N PHE A 188 11.93 1.46 -15.22
CA PHE A 188 12.62 2.50 -14.44
C PHE A 188 12.51 3.89 -15.06
N THR A 189 12.27 4.00 -16.36
CA THR A 189 11.99 5.26 -17.06
C THR A 189 10.74 5.93 -16.48
N THR A 190 9.71 5.15 -16.14
CA THR A 190 8.50 5.64 -15.48
C THR A 190 8.81 6.22 -14.10
N VAL A 191 9.66 5.57 -13.31
CA VAL A 191 10.11 6.11 -12.01
C VAL A 191 10.80 7.45 -12.19
N ASN A 192 11.71 7.55 -13.19
CA ASN A 192 12.42 8.79 -13.48
C ASN A 192 11.46 9.94 -13.84
N LEU A 193 10.40 9.64 -14.63
CA LEU A 193 9.37 10.60 -15.00
C LEU A 193 8.60 11.13 -13.78
N TYR A 194 8.16 10.23 -12.87
CA TYR A 194 7.44 10.64 -11.66
C TYR A 194 8.33 11.46 -10.71
N VAL A 195 9.60 11.10 -10.57
CA VAL A 195 10.59 11.88 -9.82
C VAL A 195 10.76 13.27 -10.44
N HIS A 196 10.86 13.35 -11.78
CA HIS A 196 10.93 14.63 -12.49
C HIS A 196 9.67 15.49 -12.23
N ASN A 197 8.48 14.90 -12.31
CA ASN A 197 7.22 15.59 -12.06
C ASN A 197 7.13 16.10 -10.61
N LEU A 198 7.52 15.30 -9.63
CA LEU A 198 7.60 15.74 -8.24
C LEU A 198 8.57 16.92 -8.07
N ARG A 199 9.75 16.86 -8.68
CA ARG A 199 10.70 17.97 -8.63
C ARG A 199 10.12 19.25 -9.24
N LYS A 200 9.43 19.14 -10.37
CA LYS A 200 8.78 20.28 -11.03
C LYS A 200 7.69 20.89 -10.16
N LYS A 201 6.85 20.05 -9.51
CA LYS A 201 5.75 20.52 -8.66
C LYS A 201 6.24 21.09 -7.33
N LEU A 202 7.19 20.43 -6.69
CA LEU A 202 7.64 20.78 -5.36
C LEU A 202 8.83 21.75 -5.34
N GLY A 203 9.46 22.00 -6.50
CA GLY A 203 10.62 22.88 -6.62
C GLY A 203 11.78 22.40 -5.75
N THR A 204 12.06 21.10 -5.71
CA THR A 204 12.86 20.53 -4.64
C THR A 204 14.33 20.40 -5.00
N SER A 205 15.16 21.15 -4.29
CA SER A 205 16.56 20.81 -4.07
C SER A 205 16.75 19.56 -3.17
N HIS A 206 15.71 19.12 -2.46
CA HIS A 206 15.76 18.06 -1.44
C HIS A 206 15.68 16.65 -1.99
N LEU A 207 15.03 16.44 -3.16
CA LEU A 207 14.93 15.12 -3.78
C LEU A 207 16.19 14.83 -4.62
N LYS A 208 17.10 14.07 -4.03
CA LYS A 208 18.40 13.73 -4.63
C LYS A 208 18.38 12.42 -5.39
N THR A 209 19.30 12.28 -6.35
CA THR A 209 19.53 11.06 -7.12
C THR A 209 20.84 10.42 -6.70
N VAL A 210 20.81 9.11 -6.44
CA VAL A 210 22.02 8.27 -6.40
C VAL A 210 22.08 7.51 -7.72
N ARG A 211 23.02 7.90 -8.58
CA ARG A 211 23.16 7.34 -9.94
C ARG A 211 23.26 5.83 -9.90
N GLY A 212 22.48 5.14 -10.74
CA GLY A 212 22.44 3.67 -10.82
C GLY A 212 21.68 2.98 -9.69
N VAL A 213 21.33 3.67 -8.58
CA VAL A 213 20.71 3.05 -7.40
C VAL A 213 19.27 3.51 -7.22
N GLY A 214 19.03 4.81 -6.98
CA GLY A 214 17.68 5.26 -6.65
C GLY A 214 17.62 6.72 -6.22
N TYR A 215 16.70 7.03 -5.31
CA TYR A 215 16.39 8.38 -4.88
C TYR A 215 16.25 8.47 -3.36
N TYR A 216 16.48 9.67 -2.82
CA TYR A 216 16.22 9.96 -1.41
C TYR A 216 15.84 11.42 -1.20
N LEU A 217 15.14 11.70 -0.10
CA LEU A 217 14.94 13.05 0.40
C LEU A 217 16.07 13.38 1.37
N GLN A 218 16.76 14.50 1.12
CA GLN A 218 17.83 15.00 1.97
C GLN A 218 17.27 15.57 3.27
N LYS A 219 17.89 15.26 4.39
CA LYS A 219 17.53 15.86 5.68
C LYS A 219 17.86 17.36 5.69
N SER A 220 16.92 18.16 6.21
CA SER A 220 17.17 19.59 6.42
C SER A 220 18.32 19.77 7.43
N GLY A 221 19.42 20.40 7.02
CA GLY A 221 20.60 20.62 7.88
C GLY A 221 21.86 19.88 7.44
N GLU A 222 21.84 18.96 6.47
CA GLU A 222 23.05 18.24 6.01
C GLU A 222 23.77 18.91 4.81
N ALA A 223 23.43 20.12 4.45
CA ALA A 223 24.06 20.83 3.33
C ALA A 223 25.54 21.23 3.56
N ALA A 224 26.15 20.91 4.71
CA ALA A 224 27.50 21.44 5.07
C ALA A 224 28.56 20.37 5.42
N ARG A 225 28.34 19.06 5.17
CA ARG A 225 29.33 18.04 5.60
C ARG A 225 29.91 17.13 4.51
N VAL A 226 29.72 17.42 3.23
CA VAL A 226 30.40 16.67 2.15
C VAL A 226 31.07 17.67 1.22
N ALA A 227 32.05 18.39 1.74
CA ALA A 227 33.09 19.09 0.97
C ALA A 227 34.31 19.23 1.91
N ASN A 228 35.01 18.13 2.09
CA ASN A 228 36.46 18.08 2.38
C ASN A 228 36.93 16.68 2.03
#